data_e30eada30c033dd5fee65cadd13b4a5c
#
_entry.id   e30eada30c033dd5fee65cadd13b4a5c
#
_cell.length_a   1.000
_cell.length_b   1.000
_cell.length_c   1.000
_cell.angle_alpha   90.00
_cell.angle_beta   90.00
_cell.angle_gamma   90.00
#
_symmetry.space_group_name_H-M   'P 1'
#
loop_
_entity.id
_entity.type
_entity.pdbx_description
1 polymer ?
#
loop_
_entity_poly.entity_id
_entity_poly.type
_entity_poly.pdbx_seq_one_letter_code
_entity_poly.pdbx_strand_id
1 'polypeptide(L)'
;MDFPPLAKLNVGCGRRIVEGWMNLDWQATPGVDIVADLNECARTPLPLADDSIGEFLLSHVMEHIPNVLPMMQELHRVARDGARMEIRVPHGASDDAFEDPTHVRPLFPGSFGYFSQPYYWRADYGYRGDWITERVELTLAQRFRGLTVEQAWECVCSQRNVVDEMVAHLRAVKPARAPLRELQIVPQLVLV
;
A
#
# COMPACT_ATOMS: atom_id res chain seq x y z
N MET A 1 -4.91 -21.26 23.32
CA MET A 1 -3.73 -20.37 23.47
C MET A 1 -4.21 -19.00 23.06
N ASP A 2 -4.38 -18.10 24.02
CA ASP A 2 -4.68 -16.69 23.72
C ASP A 2 -3.41 -16.04 23.20
N PHE A 3 -3.33 -15.85 21.89
CA PHE A 3 -2.28 -15.02 21.32
C PHE A 3 -2.54 -13.58 21.75
N PRO A 4 -1.49 -12.82 22.14
CA PRO A 4 -1.67 -11.40 22.41
C PRO A 4 -2.32 -10.73 21.19
N PRO A 5 -3.15 -9.68 21.39
CA PRO A 5 -3.71 -8.96 20.27
C PRO A 5 -2.56 -8.52 19.36
N LEU A 6 -2.70 -8.80 18.05
CA LEU A 6 -1.66 -8.50 17.09
C LEU A 6 -1.41 -7.02 17.04
N ALA A 7 -0.14 -6.69 17.00
CA ALA A 7 0.28 -5.32 16.85
C ALA A 7 -0.21 -4.74 15.51
N LYS A 8 -0.54 -3.44 15.53
CA LYS A 8 -0.95 -2.65 14.37
C LYS A 8 0.12 -1.59 14.12
N LEU A 9 0.46 -1.38 12.85
CA LEU A 9 1.54 -0.49 12.45
C LEU A 9 1.02 0.63 11.54
N ASN A 10 1.11 1.88 12.00
CA ASN A 10 0.90 3.09 11.22
C ASN A 10 2.25 3.50 10.61
N VAL A 11 2.43 3.27 9.34
CA VAL A 11 3.70 3.40 8.62
C VAL A 11 3.78 4.79 7.98
N GLY A 12 4.87 5.53 8.24
CA GLY A 12 5.04 6.90 7.75
C GLY A 12 4.00 7.83 8.37
N CYS A 13 3.82 7.74 9.68
CA CYS A 13 2.73 8.40 10.37
C CYS A 13 2.76 9.94 10.30
N GLY A 14 3.94 10.54 10.06
CA GLY A 14 4.11 11.97 10.09
C GLY A 14 3.57 12.57 11.39
N ARG A 15 2.57 13.44 11.26
CA ARG A 15 1.84 14.04 12.39
C ARG A 15 0.50 13.35 12.71
N ARG A 16 0.14 12.31 11.94
CA ARG A 16 -1.11 11.55 12.10
C ARG A 16 -0.88 10.34 13.01
N ILE A 17 -0.73 10.61 14.28
CA ILE A 17 -0.59 9.57 15.32
C ILE A 17 -1.93 8.83 15.45
N VAL A 18 -1.88 7.50 15.38
CA VAL A 18 -3.05 6.63 15.61
C VAL A 18 -2.93 5.98 16.98
N GLU A 19 -3.86 6.31 17.87
CA GLU A 19 -3.89 5.75 19.21
C GLU A 19 -4.11 4.23 19.19
N GLY A 20 -3.35 3.49 19.99
CA GLY A 20 -3.41 2.02 20.02
C GLY A 20 -2.67 1.31 18.88
N TRP A 21 -2.00 2.06 18.01
CA TRP A 21 -1.11 1.55 16.97
C TRP A 21 0.34 1.91 17.30
N MET A 22 1.29 1.12 16.83
CA MET A 22 2.69 1.54 16.77
C MET A 22 2.83 2.53 15.61
N ASN A 23 3.35 3.71 15.88
CA ASN A 23 3.52 4.79 14.91
C ASN A 23 4.98 4.85 14.47
N LEU A 24 5.23 4.61 13.18
CA LEU A 24 6.55 4.58 12.59
C LEU A 24 6.73 5.78 11.66
N ASP A 25 7.84 6.49 11.80
CA ASP A 25 8.26 7.56 10.90
C ASP A 25 9.78 7.67 10.85
N TRP A 26 10.33 8.34 9.85
CA TRP A 26 11.77 8.63 9.77
C TRP A 26 12.19 9.79 10.69
N GLN A 27 11.25 10.64 11.11
CA GLN A 27 11.48 11.75 12.01
C GLN A 27 11.01 11.39 13.44
N ALA A 28 11.88 11.66 14.40
CA ALA A 28 11.55 11.52 15.83
C ALA A 28 10.66 12.69 16.31
N THR A 29 9.36 12.60 16.04
CA THR A 29 8.37 13.59 16.51
C THR A 29 7.52 13.02 17.64
N PRO A 30 6.85 13.86 18.47
CA PRO A 30 5.99 13.37 19.54
C PRO A 30 4.93 12.38 19.04
N GLY A 31 4.86 11.22 19.68
CA GLY A 31 3.93 10.14 19.33
C GLY A 31 4.47 9.10 18.34
N VAL A 32 5.68 9.30 17.79
CA VAL A 32 6.38 8.28 17.00
C VAL A 32 7.02 7.27 17.96
N ASP A 33 6.66 5.99 17.81
CA ASP A 33 7.17 4.89 18.63
C ASP A 33 8.42 4.27 18.00
N ILE A 34 8.50 4.24 16.67
CA ILE A 34 9.60 3.63 15.90
C ILE A 34 10.15 4.65 14.92
N VAL A 35 11.45 4.96 15.07
CA VAL A 35 12.15 5.84 14.13
C VAL A 35 12.92 4.99 13.13
N ALA A 36 12.49 4.98 11.86
CA ALA A 36 13.14 4.22 10.80
C ALA A 36 12.89 4.85 9.42
N ASP A 37 13.92 4.85 8.57
CA ASP A 37 13.79 5.29 7.18
C ASP A 37 13.37 4.12 6.28
N LEU A 38 12.19 4.21 5.71
CA LEU A 38 11.62 3.19 4.81
C LEU A 38 12.44 3.01 3.52
N ASN A 39 13.23 4.00 3.11
CA ASN A 39 14.11 3.89 1.95
C ASN A 39 15.31 2.98 2.21
N GLU A 40 15.67 2.79 3.47
CA GLU A 40 16.80 1.94 3.88
C GLU A 40 16.41 0.47 4.12
N CYS A 41 15.15 0.08 3.92
CA CYS A 41 14.67 -1.29 4.16
C CYS A 41 15.46 -2.39 3.40
N ALA A 42 16.13 -2.02 2.30
CA ALA A 42 17.03 -2.95 1.59
C ALA A 42 18.30 -3.30 2.38
N ARG A 43 18.70 -2.47 3.34
CA ARG A 43 19.97 -2.58 4.08
C ARG A 43 19.77 -2.72 5.58
N THR A 44 18.75 -2.04 6.10
CA THR A 44 18.46 -1.93 7.53
C THR A 44 17.04 -2.43 7.79
N PRO A 45 16.88 -3.64 8.32
CA PRO A 45 15.55 -4.14 8.68
C PRO A 45 14.89 -3.26 9.75
N LEU A 46 13.57 -3.18 9.72
CA LEU A 46 12.78 -2.54 10.77
C LEU A 46 13.03 -3.26 12.11
N PRO A 47 13.07 -2.54 13.25
CA PRO A 47 13.28 -3.12 14.58
C PRO A 47 12.01 -3.85 15.08
N LEU A 48 11.46 -4.72 14.24
CA LEU A 48 10.27 -5.51 14.46
C LEU A 48 10.56 -6.98 14.18
N ALA A 49 10.00 -7.87 14.98
CA ALA A 49 10.13 -9.30 14.76
C ALA A 49 9.36 -9.76 13.52
N ASP A 50 9.78 -10.87 12.92
CA ASP A 50 9.04 -11.54 11.86
C ASP A 50 7.64 -11.91 12.38
N ASP A 51 6.65 -11.85 11.51
CA ASP A 51 5.27 -12.29 11.78
C ASP A 51 4.58 -11.60 12.98
N SER A 52 5.04 -10.40 13.38
CA SER A 52 4.59 -9.69 14.58
C SER A 52 3.42 -8.73 14.34
N ILE A 53 3.16 -8.33 13.10
CA ILE A 53 2.16 -7.31 12.75
C ILE A 53 0.96 -7.93 12.06
N GLY A 54 -0.24 -7.57 12.52
CA GLY A 54 -1.51 -8.04 11.97
C GLY A 54 -2.24 -7.04 11.08
N GLU A 55 -2.00 -5.73 11.28
CA GLU A 55 -2.63 -4.67 10.49
C GLU A 55 -1.62 -3.55 10.19
N PHE A 56 -1.73 -2.99 8.99
CA PHE A 56 -0.89 -1.89 8.51
C PHE A 56 -1.76 -0.77 7.94
N LEU A 57 -1.36 0.47 8.19
CA LEU A 57 -1.89 1.66 7.55
C LEU A 57 -0.73 2.44 6.91
N LEU A 58 -0.81 2.70 5.61
CA LEU A 58 0.06 3.60 4.86
C LEU A 58 -0.82 4.70 4.27
N SER A 59 -0.73 5.91 4.80
CA SER A 59 -1.55 7.03 4.32
C SER A 59 -0.66 8.12 3.76
N HIS A 60 -0.64 8.25 2.44
CA HIS A 60 0.24 9.19 1.70
C HIS A 60 1.72 8.99 2.05
N VAL A 61 2.20 7.78 1.79
CA VAL A 61 3.58 7.37 2.07
C VAL A 61 4.23 6.76 0.83
N MET A 62 3.52 5.85 0.15
CA MET A 62 4.10 5.03 -0.91
C MET A 62 4.58 5.86 -2.11
N GLU A 63 3.88 6.95 -2.43
CA GLU A 63 4.22 7.89 -3.50
C GLU A 63 5.55 8.60 -3.26
N HIS A 64 5.99 8.71 -2.01
CA HIS A 64 7.25 9.35 -1.62
C HIS A 64 8.45 8.38 -1.57
N ILE A 65 8.23 7.06 -1.65
CA ILE A 65 9.29 6.06 -1.43
C ILE A 65 9.96 5.64 -2.74
N PRO A 66 11.21 6.03 -3.04
CA PRO A 66 11.96 5.58 -4.23
C PRO A 66 12.14 4.06 -4.29
N ASN A 67 12.45 3.40 -3.19
CA ASN A 67 12.71 1.96 -3.10
C ASN A 67 11.49 1.19 -2.56
N VAL A 68 10.37 1.25 -3.25
CA VAL A 68 9.10 0.68 -2.78
C VAL A 68 9.13 -0.85 -2.63
N LEU A 69 9.84 -1.59 -3.49
CA LEU A 69 9.88 -3.06 -3.41
C LEU A 69 10.58 -3.57 -2.15
N PRO A 70 11.78 -3.07 -1.77
CA PRO A 70 12.39 -3.42 -0.49
C PRO A 70 11.53 -3.05 0.72
N MET A 71 10.87 -1.88 0.71
CA MET A 71 9.93 -1.51 1.76
C MET A 71 8.79 -2.53 1.89
N MET A 72 8.11 -2.84 0.77
CA MET A 72 7.00 -3.79 0.77
C MET A 72 7.42 -5.21 1.14
N GLN A 73 8.66 -5.61 0.81
CA GLN A 73 9.23 -6.87 1.24
C GLN A 73 9.50 -6.90 2.75
N GLU A 74 10.01 -5.81 3.30
CA GLU A 74 10.27 -5.69 4.74
C GLU A 74 8.96 -5.67 5.53
N LEU A 75 7.95 -4.91 5.04
CA LEU A 75 6.60 -4.96 5.63
C LEU A 75 6.01 -6.37 5.56
N HIS A 76 6.30 -7.14 4.49
CA HIS A 76 5.89 -8.54 4.40
C HIS A 76 6.64 -9.42 5.40
N ARG A 77 7.93 -9.19 5.67
CA ARG A 77 8.69 -9.94 6.69
C ARG A 77 8.03 -9.82 8.06
N VAL A 78 7.70 -8.61 8.47
CA VAL A 78 7.10 -8.35 9.80
C VAL A 78 5.60 -8.66 9.84
N ALA A 79 4.92 -8.75 8.70
CA ALA A 79 3.53 -9.17 8.62
C ALA A 79 3.38 -10.64 8.97
N ARG A 80 2.38 -11.01 9.77
CA ARG A 80 1.97 -12.42 9.86
C ARG A 80 1.20 -12.84 8.61
N ASP A 81 1.04 -14.14 8.42
CA ASP A 81 0.12 -14.65 7.39
C ASP A 81 -1.30 -14.14 7.61
N GLY A 82 -1.94 -13.68 6.54
CA GLY A 82 -3.26 -13.07 6.58
C GLY A 82 -3.31 -11.65 7.13
N ALA A 83 -2.19 -11.01 7.48
CA ALA A 83 -2.15 -9.60 7.90
C ALA A 83 -2.76 -8.70 6.83
N ARG A 84 -3.49 -7.67 7.26
CA ARG A 84 -4.17 -6.72 6.39
C ARG A 84 -3.39 -5.43 6.28
N MET A 85 -3.43 -4.82 5.09
CA MET A 85 -2.79 -3.54 4.82
C MET A 85 -3.76 -2.63 4.08
N GLU A 86 -3.94 -1.42 4.59
CA GLU A 86 -4.64 -0.33 3.91
C GLU A 86 -3.60 0.67 3.41
N ILE A 87 -3.65 0.99 2.11
CA ILE A 87 -2.77 1.96 1.47
C ILE A 87 -3.64 3.04 0.84
N ARG A 88 -3.43 4.30 1.26
CA ARG A 88 -4.08 5.49 0.71
C ARG A 88 -3.06 6.30 -0.07
N VAL A 89 -3.37 6.62 -1.32
CA VAL A 89 -2.49 7.37 -2.22
C VAL A 89 -3.32 8.20 -3.22
N PRO A 90 -2.78 9.30 -3.76
CA PRO A 90 -3.40 9.99 -4.88
C PRO A 90 -3.52 9.07 -6.09
N HIS A 91 -4.59 9.22 -6.87
CA HIS A 91 -4.70 8.52 -8.15
C HIS A 91 -3.70 9.10 -9.16
N GLY A 92 -2.99 8.22 -9.89
CA GLY A 92 -1.93 8.61 -10.81
C GLY A 92 -2.34 9.55 -11.96
N ALA A 93 -3.64 9.76 -12.21
CA ALA A 93 -4.17 10.74 -13.16
C ALA A 93 -4.75 11.99 -12.46
N SER A 94 -4.54 12.18 -11.17
CA SER A 94 -4.88 13.42 -10.47
C SER A 94 -3.73 14.43 -10.54
N ASP A 95 -4.03 15.70 -10.36
CA ASP A 95 -3.01 16.75 -10.25
C ASP A 95 -2.18 16.53 -8.98
N ASP A 96 -2.83 16.14 -7.88
CA ASP A 96 -2.19 15.85 -6.59
C ASP A 96 -1.05 14.81 -6.70
N ALA A 97 -1.15 13.86 -7.64
CA ALA A 97 -0.08 12.89 -7.88
C ALA A 97 1.23 13.53 -8.41
N PHE A 98 1.18 14.78 -8.91
CA PHE A 98 2.31 15.47 -9.55
C PHE A 98 2.65 16.83 -8.94
N GLU A 99 1.73 17.49 -8.24
CA GLU A 99 1.95 18.84 -7.69
C GLU A 99 2.94 18.82 -6.53
N ASP A 100 2.96 17.76 -5.73
CA ASP A 100 3.98 17.60 -4.69
C ASP A 100 5.31 17.17 -5.33
N PRO A 101 6.37 18.00 -5.25
CA PRO A 101 7.68 17.69 -5.84
C PRO A 101 8.38 16.48 -5.20
N THR A 102 7.89 16.00 -4.07
CA THR A 102 8.40 14.82 -3.37
C THR A 102 7.73 13.52 -3.79
N HIS A 103 6.67 13.58 -4.61
CA HIS A 103 6.09 12.39 -5.24
C HIS A 103 7.01 11.85 -6.33
N VAL A 104 7.52 10.65 -6.15
CA VAL A 104 8.47 10.02 -7.07
C VAL A 104 7.82 9.06 -8.06
N ARG A 105 6.52 8.76 -7.87
CA ARG A 105 5.77 7.87 -8.78
C ARG A 105 4.27 8.12 -8.77
N PRO A 106 3.62 8.20 -9.92
CA PRO A 106 2.17 8.08 -10.00
C PRO A 106 1.76 6.62 -9.78
N LEU A 107 0.71 6.38 -9.02
CA LEU A 107 0.16 5.06 -8.73
C LEU A 107 -1.22 4.90 -9.38
N PHE A 108 -1.50 3.70 -9.91
CA PHE A 108 -2.76 3.32 -10.51
C PHE A 108 -3.28 2.03 -9.86
N PRO A 109 -4.54 1.65 -10.04
CA PRO A 109 -5.07 0.41 -9.44
C PRO A 109 -4.22 -0.83 -9.74
N GLY A 110 -3.68 -0.93 -10.95
CA GLY A 110 -2.79 -2.04 -11.36
C GLY A 110 -1.42 -2.04 -10.68
N SER A 111 -0.98 -0.91 -10.11
CA SER A 111 0.34 -0.80 -9.45
C SER A 111 0.46 -1.73 -8.25
N PHE A 112 -0.62 -1.94 -7.51
CA PHE A 112 -0.61 -2.78 -6.31
C PHE A 112 -0.42 -4.27 -6.61
N GLY A 113 -0.75 -4.73 -7.84
CA GLY A 113 -0.53 -6.10 -8.27
C GLY A 113 0.95 -6.52 -8.24
N TYR A 114 1.88 -5.55 -8.42
CA TYR A 114 3.32 -5.80 -8.39
C TYR A 114 3.88 -6.10 -6.99
N PHE A 115 3.08 -6.04 -5.95
CA PHE A 115 3.47 -6.51 -4.62
C PHE A 115 3.11 -7.98 -4.37
N SER A 116 2.61 -8.68 -5.40
CA SER A 116 2.22 -10.09 -5.38
C SER A 116 3.20 -10.95 -6.18
N GLN A 117 3.71 -12.05 -5.61
CA GLN A 117 4.66 -12.96 -6.29
C GLN A 117 4.18 -13.46 -7.65
N PRO A 118 2.91 -13.83 -7.85
CA PRO A 118 2.40 -14.26 -9.15
C PRO A 118 2.60 -13.27 -10.31
N TYR A 119 2.83 -11.99 -10.04
CA TYR A 119 3.11 -10.99 -11.07
C TYR A 119 4.51 -11.12 -11.68
N TYR A 120 5.44 -11.80 -11.01
CA TYR A 120 6.85 -11.96 -11.43
C TYR A 120 7.08 -13.19 -12.33
N TRP A 121 6.04 -13.78 -12.89
CA TRP A 121 6.16 -14.94 -13.79
C TRP A 121 6.96 -14.68 -15.07
N ARG A 122 7.08 -13.41 -15.50
CA ARG A 122 7.86 -13.02 -16.68
C ARG A 122 9.26 -12.54 -16.37
N ALA A 123 9.47 -11.92 -15.23
CA ALA A 123 10.73 -11.28 -14.89
C ALA A 123 10.89 -11.22 -13.36
N ASP A 124 12.05 -11.55 -12.87
CA ASP A 124 12.40 -11.49 -11.44
C ASP A 124 13.20 -10.22 -11.17
N TYR A 125 12.64 -9.32 -10.34
CA TYR A 125 13.28 -8.10 -9.86
C TYR A 125 13.86 -8.25 -8.44
N GLY A 126 13.97 -9.47 -7.93
CA GLY A 126 14.50 -9.75 -6.58
C GLY A 126 13.48 -9.55 -5.45
N TYR A 127 12.24 -9.19 -5.76
CA TYR A 127 11.18 -9.07 -4.76
C TYR A 127 10.73 -10.46 -4.25
N ARG A 128 10.55 -10.61 -2.93
CA ARG A 128 10.20 -11.87 -2.26
C ARG A 128 8.99 -11.77 -1.33
N GLY A 129 8.35 -10.62 -1.25
CA GLY A 129 7.08 -10.47 -0.55
C GLY A 129 5.89 -11.00 -1.37
N ASP A 130 4.76 -11.24 -0.74
CA ASP A 130 3.52 -11.62 -1.42
C ASP A 130 2.31 -11.00 -0.74
N TRP A 131 1.79 -9.92 -1.34
CA TRP A 131 0.60 -9.23 -0.93
C TRP A 131 -0.49 -9.40 -1.98
N ILE A 132 -1.60 -10.04 -1.65
CA ILE A 132 -2.79 -10.05 -2.51
C ILE A 132 -3.48 -8.70 -2.38
N THR A 133 -3.66 -8.01 -3.50
CA THR A 133 -4.58 -6.86 -3.56
C THR A 133 -5.98 -7.42 -3.72
N GLU A 134 -6.80 -7.27 -2.69
CA GLU A 134 -8.18 -7.80 -2.68
C GLU A 134 -9.16 -6.79 -3.29
N ARG A 135 -8.97 -5.50 -2.98
CA ARG A 135 -9.89 -4.43 -3.38
C ARG A 135 -9.12 -3.13 -3.54
N VAL A 136 -9.55 -2.30 -4.51
CA VAL A 136 -9.12 -0.90 -4.64
C VAL A 136 -10.36 -0.02 -4.78
N GLU A 137 -10.53 0.90 -3.86
CA GLU A 137 -11.56 1.94 -3.88
C GLU A 137 -11.02 3.17 -4.61
N LEU A 138 -11.84 3.74 -5.48
CA LEU A 138 -11.53 4.94 -6.25
C LEU A 138 -12.50 6.03 -5.81
N THR A 139 -12.04 6.98 -5.00
CA THR A 139 -12.85 8.08 -4.51
C THR A 139 -13.03 9.11 -5.64
N LEU A 140 -14.26 9.19 -6.16
CA LEU A 140 -14.58 10.14 -7.23
C LEU A 140 -14.58 11.58 -6.71
N ALA A 141 -13.97 12.47 -7.48
CA ALA A 141 -14.08 13.90 -7.26
C ALA A 141 -15.56 14.33 -7.28
N GLN A 142 -15.91 15.27 -6.43
CA GLN A 142 -17.31 15.64 -6.15
C GLN A 142 -18.14 15.87 -7.40
N ARG A 143 -17.56 16.47 -8.45
CA ARG A 143 -18.24 16.78 -9.72
C ARG A 143 -18.67 15.54 -10.52
N PHE A 144 -18.14 14.35 -10.21
CA PHE A 144 -18.43 13.09 -10.91
C PHE A 144 -19.32 12.13 -10.11
N ARG A 145 -19.66 12.45 -8.86
CA ARG A 145 -20.43 11.56 -7.96
C ARG A 145 -21.90 11.34 -8.39
N GLY A 146 -22.41 12.15 -9.31
CA GLY A 146 -23.80 12.00 -9.82
C GLY A 146 -23.91 11.16 -11.10
N LEU A 147 -22.82 10.61 -11.60
CA LEU A 147 -22.81 9.79 -12.81
C LEU A 147 -23.28 8.35 -12.53
N THR A 148 -23.77 7.65 -13.58
CA THR A 148 -23.92 6.21 -13.49
C THR A 148 -22.53 5.54 -13.38
N VAL A 149 -22.49 4.29 -12.93
CA VAL A 149 -21.24 3.54 -12.79
C VAL A 149 -20.49 3.47 -14.12
N GLU A 150 -21.20 3.21 -15.22
CA GLU A 150 -20.64 3.13 -16.57
C GLU A 150 -20.04 4.45 -17.02
N GLN A 151 -20.77 5.56 -16.81
CA GLN A 151 -20.30 6.91 -17.14
C GLN A 151 -19.06 7.29 -16.31
N ALA A 152 -19.08 6.98 -15.02
CA ALA A 152 -17.94 7.24 -14.14
C ALA A 152 -16.69 6.47 -14.60
N TRP A 153 -16.84 5.19 -14.96
CA TRP A 153 -15.71 4.39 -15.48
C TRP A 153 -15.17 4.94 -16.81
N GLU A 154 -16.04 5.39 -17.73
CA GLU A 154 -15.62 6.04 -18.95
C GLU A 154 -14.76 7.29 -18.65
N CYS A 155 -15.20 8.10 -17.68
CA CYS A 155 -14.44 9.27 -17.24
C CYS A 155 -13.09 8.87 -16.61
N VAL A 156 -13.06 7.89 -15.70
CA VAL A 156 -11.83 7.38 -15.05
C VAL A 156 -10.82 6.91 -16.09
N CYS A 157 -11.26 6.26 -17.17
CA CYS A 157 -10.39 5.74 -18.22
C CYS A 157 -9.89 6.81 -19.21
N SER A 158 -10.55 7.98 -19.30
CA SER A 158 -10.30 8.95 -20.38
C SER A 158 -9.94 10.36 -19.93
N GLN A 159 -10.12 10.70 -18.64
CA GLN A 159 -9.95 12.05 -18.13
C GLN A 159 -9.03 12.11 -16.92
N ARG A 160 -8.47 13.30 -16.66
CA ARG A 160 -7.72 13.59 -15.43
C ARG A 160 -8.65 14.12 -14.33
N ASN A 161 -8.21 14.01 -13.08
CA ASN A 161 -8.89 14.57 -11.90
C ASN A 161 -10.34 14.05 -11.75
N VAL A 162 -10.55 12.77 -12.11
CA VAL A 162 -11.83 12.08 -11.90
C VAL A 162 -11.82 11.36 -10.57
N VAL A 163 -10.67 10.80 -10.20
CA VAL A 163 -10.41 10.13 -8.92
C VAL A 163 -9.43 10.98 -8.12
N ASP A 164 -9.82 11.36 -6.91
CA ASP A 164 -8.97 12.12 -6.00
C ASP A 164 -8.01 11.18 -5.25
N GLU A 165 -8.52 10.15 -4.62
CA GLU A 165 -7.76 9.21 -3.80
C GLU A 165 -8.08 7.76 -4.16
N MET A 166 -7.08 6.89 -4.03
CA MET A 166 -7.26 5.44 -4.05
C MET A 166 -7.00 4.86 -2.66
N VAL A 167 -7.83 3.90 -2.26
CA VAL A 167 -7.60 3.09 -1.07
C VAL A 167 -7.47 1.64 -1.49
N ALA A 168 -6.26 1.09 -1.39
CA ALA A 168 -5.99 -0.30 -1.71
C ALA A 168 -5.96 -1.15 -0.44
N HIS A 169 -6.67 -2.27 -0.46
CA HIS A 169 -6.73 -3.25 0.62
C HIS A 169 -5.96 -4.51 0.20
N LEU A 170 -4.88 -4.78 0.91
CA LEU A 170 -3.98 -5.89 0.64
C LEU A 170 -4.00 -6.88 1.81
N ARG A 171 -3.67 -8.14 1.49
CA ARG A 171 -3.50 -9.20 2.48
C ARG A 171 -2.19 -9.95 2.25
N ALA A 172 -1.40 -10.11 3.31
CA ALA A 172 -0.16 -10.89 3.27
C ALA A 172 -0.45 -12.39 3.08
N VAL A 173 0.39 -13.05 2.29
CA VAL A 173 0.34 -14.52 2.08
C VAL A 173 1.69 -15.10 2.44
N LYS A 174 1.69 -16.04 3.38
CA LYS A 174 2.89 -16.79 3.81
C LYS A 174 2.61 -18.29 3.91
N PRO A 175 3.47 -19.13 3.35
CA PRO A 175 4.63 -18.78 2.53
C PRO A 175 4.22 -18.07 1.23
N ALA A 176 5.11 -17.24 0.69
CA ALA A 176 4.88 -16.56 -0.58
C ALA A 176 4.58 -17.58 -1.68
N ARG A 177 3.59 -17.24 -2.52
CA ARG A 177 3.16 -18.10 -3.65
C ARG A 177 4.22 -18.17 -4.74
N ALA A 178 4.12 -19.17 -5.59
CA ALA A 178 4.97 -19.28 -6.77
C ALA A 178 4.69 -18.15 -7.78
N PRO A 179 5.70 -17.70 -8.55
CA PRO A 179 5.53 -16.70 -9.60
C PRO A 179 4.89 -17.34 -10.85
N LEU A 180 3.62 -17.70 -10.73
CA LEU A 180 2.83 -18.36 -11.78
C LEU A 180 1.66 -17.48 -12.19
N ARG A 181 1.45 -17.29 -13.48
CA ARG A 181 0.43 -16.40 -14.04
C ARG A 181 -0.99 -16.77 -13.59
N GLU A 182 -1.28 -18.06 -13.49
CA GLU A 182 -2.58 -18.61 -13.08
C GLU A 182 -2.93 -18.33 -11.61
N LEU A 183 -1.94 -17.94 -10.79
CA LEU A 183 -2.14 -17.56 -9.40
C LEU A 183 -2.37 -16.04 -9.22
N GLN A 184 -2.35 -15.26 -10.31
CA GLN A 184 -2.68 -13.83 -10.23
C GLN A 184 -4.14 -13.64 -9.85
N ILE A 185 -4.37 -12.67 -8.98
CA ILE A 185 -5.70 -12.27 -8.55
C ILE A 185 -5.94 -10.84 -9.05
N VAL A 186 -7.07 -10.65 -9.72
CA VAL A 186 -7.52 -9.31 -10.12
C VAL A 186 -8.29 -8.71 -8.96
N PRO A 187 -7.91 -7.54 -8.45
CA PRO A 187 -8.61 -6.89 -7.35
C PRO A 187 -10.01 -6.44 -7.77
N GLN A 188 -10.92 -6.41 -6.82
CA GLN A 188 -12.19 -5.73 -7.01
C GLN A 188 -11.96 -4.22 -7.07
N LEU A 189 -12.39 -3.56 -8.14
CA LEU A 189 -12.37 -2.10 -8.24
C LEU A 189 -13.74 -1.55 -7.86
N VAL A 190 -13.76 -0.55 -6.99
CA VAL A 190 -14.99 0.06 -6.46
C VAL A 190 -14.92 1.57 -6.59
N LEU A 191 -15.95 2.19 -7.17
CA LEU A 191 -16.12 3.64 -7.17
C LEU A 191 -16.84 4.07 -5.88
N VAL A 192 -16.32 5.07 -5.18
CA VAL A 192 -16.86 5.61 -3.92
C VAL A 192 -16.96 7.13 -3.95
#